data_4b5551a2dd9287c21ec1fe2c0db270f8
#
_entry.id   4b5551a2dd9287c21ec1fe2c0db270f8
#
_cell.length_a   1.000
_cell.length_b   1.000
_cell.length_c   1.000
_cell.angle_alpha   90.00
_cell.angle_beta   90.00
_cell.angle_gamma   90.00
#
_symmetry.space_group_name_H-M   'P 1'
#
loop_
_entity.id
_entity.type
_entity.pdbx_description
1 polymer ?
#
loop_
_entity_poly.entity_id
_entity_poly.type
_entity_poly.pdbx_seq_one_letter_code
_entity_poly.pdbx_strand_id
1 'polypeptide(L)'
;MSLQRFINQALSPWMSQEGPDSDIVLSSRVRLARNLKDIVFPTLASGDDLEQVVVLMKESIVNRSFNPNLGQFELIKMMDLEPIDKRVLVEKHLISPHLADDAEQGAVILSENEEVSIMVNEEDHVRIQCLFPGLQLSQALQVANAIDDWIEERVDFAFDEKRGYLTSCPTNVGTGLRASAMVHLPALILTNQMNKIIPAINQLGLVVRGIYGEGSQAQGNIFQISNQITLGMSEEDIVKDLESVVAQVIAQERSARDMLVRSSSIQLEDKVWRSYGTLANSRIIPSTEASRCLSDVRLGIDLGFIQNVSRSILSELMILTQPGFLQRFAGKRLAPEERDVRRATLIRERLKLEKDSMGE
;
A
#
# COMPACT_ATOMS: atom_id res chain seq x y z
N MET A 1 -15.63 7.71 18.20
CA MET A 1 -15.35 8.74 17.15
C MET A 1 -14.23 8.34 16.18
N SER A 2 -13.40 7.41 16.53
CA SER A 2 -12.13 7.09 15.88
C SER A 2 -12.26 6.19 14.66
N LEU A 3 -12.94 5.04 14.77
CA LEU A 3 -13.11 4.12 13.65
C LEU A 3 -13.71 4.78 12.40
N GLN A 4 -14.72 5.66 12.60
CA GLN A 4 -15.34 6.39 11.48
C GLN A 4 -14.36 7.32 10.76
N ARG A 5 -13.32 7.82 11.44
CA ARG A 5 -12.29 8.63 10.81
C ARG A 5 -11.49 7.83 9.78
N PHE A 6 -11.00 6.64 10.17
CA PHE A 6 -10.22 5.77 9.27
C PHE A 6 -11.02 5.29 8.06
N ILE A 7 -12.34 5.18 8.19
CA ILE A 7 -13.23 4.69 7.13
C ILE A 7 -13.75 5.82 6.25
N ASN A 8 -14.02 7.01 6.82
CA ASN A 8 -14.62 8.12 6.08
C ASN A 8 -13.59 8.99 5.35
N GLN A 9 -12.35 9.04 5.81
CA GLN A 9 -11.25 9.69 5.07
C GLN A 9 -10.72 8.73 4.00
N ALA A 10 -10.91 9.09 2.74
CA ALA A 10 -10.48 8.27 1.61
C ALA A 10 -8.96 8.18 1.49
N LEU A 11 -8.27 9.30 1.69
CA LEU A 11 -6.82 9.37 1.66
C LEU A 11 -6.27 9.26 3.08
N SER A 12 -5.38 8.30 3.27
CA SER A 12 -4.47 8.33 4.40
C SER A 12 -3.56 9.56 4.29
N PRO A 13 -3.20 10.21 5.41
CA PRO A 13 -2.32 11.39 5.37
C PRO A 13 -1.02 11.13 4.59
N TRP A 14 -0.43 9.93 4.71
CA TRP A 14 0.77 9.55 3.96
C TRP A 14 0.57 9.50 2.43
N MET A 15 -0.65 9.29 1.94
CA MET A 15 -0.97 9.27 0.50
C MET A 15 -1.11 10.67 -0.10
N SER A 16 -1.42 11.67 0.72
CA SER A 16 -1.58 13.07 0.30
C SER A 16 -0.26 13.85 0.34
N GLN A 17 0.77 13.30 0.95
CA GLN A 17 2.08 13.94 1.05
C GLN A 17 2.95 13.58 -0.15
N GLU A 18 3.77 14.52 -0.60
CA GLU A 18 4.82 14.26 -1.57
C GLU A 18 6.08 13.76 -0.86
N GLY A 19 6.63 12.65 -1.35
CA GLY A 19 7.90 12.10 -0.90
C GLY A 19 8.98 12.13 -1.99
N PRO A 20 10.20 11.69 -1.70
CA PRO A 20 11.25 11.55 -2.71
C PRO A 20 10.79 10.66 -3.87
N ASP A 21 11.09 11.08 -5.10
CA ASP A 21 10.74 10.34 -6.33
C ASP A 21 9.24 10.04 -6.50
N SER A 22 8.34 10.86 -5.93
CA SER A 22 6.88 10.64 -5.95
C SER A 22 6.24 10.70 -7.34
N ASP A 23 6.99 11.17 -8.36
CA ASP A 23 6.61 11.04 -9.77
C ASP A 23 6.57 9.57 -10.25
N ILE A 24 7.33 8.68 -9.59
CA ILE A 24 7.42 7.26 -9.94
C ILE A 24 7.06 6.37 -8.74
N VAL A 25 7.59 6.68 -7.55
CA VAL A 25 7.34 5.88 -6.34
C VAL A 25 6.11 6.40 -5.61
N LEU A 26 5.07 5.57 -5.51
CA LEU A 26 3.83 5.92 -4.80
C LEU A 26 4.00 5.83 -3.30
N SER A 27 4.64 4.75 -2.83
CA SER A 27 4.89 4.52 -1.41
C SER A 27 6.03 3.55 -1.15
N SER A 28 6.64 3.69 0.02
CA SER A 28 7.53 2.74 0.66
C SER A 28 6.82 2.06 1.82
N ARG A 29 6.98 0.75 1.94
CA ARG A 29 6.36 -0.04 3.00
C ARG A 29 7.37 -1.00 3.62
N VAL A 30 7.45 -0.99 4.94
CA VAL A 30 8.19 -1.97 5.73
C VAL A 30 7.23 -2.72 6.63
N ARG A 31 7.40 -4.04 6.74
CA ARG A 31 6.63 -4.92 7.63
C ARG A 31 7.58 -5.82 8.39
N LEU A 32 7.36 -5.96 9.70
CA LEU A 32 8.05 -6.91 10.58
C LEU A 32 7.05 -7.91 11.11
N ALA A 33 7.35 -9.20 10.95
CA ALA A 33 6.55 -10.30 11.50
C ALA A 33 7.17 -10.78 12.81
N ARG A 34 6.35 -10.89 13.86
CA ARG A 34 6.77 -11.31 15.21
C ARG A 34 5.75 -12.27 15.82
N ASN A 35 6.24 -13.28 16.53
CA ASN A 35 5.41 -14.11 17.40
C ASN A 35 5.86 -13.95 18.84
N LEU A 36 4.94 -14.10 19.79
CA LEU A 36 5.23 -14.09 21.22
C LEU A 36 5.80 -15.44 21.64
N LYS A 37 6.82 -15.42 22.51
CA LYS A 37 7.62 -16.60 22.87
C LYS A 37 6.81 -17.72 23.52
N ASP A 38 5.93 -17.38 24.44
CA ASP A 38 5.25 -18.34 25.31
C ASP A 38 3.78 -18.59 24.90
N ILE A 39 3.37 -18.13 23.71
CA ILE A 39 2.02 -18.33 23.19
C ILE A 39 2.08 -19.16 21.91
N VAL A 40 1.13 -20.06 21.74
CA VAL A 40 1.02 -20.90 20.54
C VAL A 40 0.75 -20.03 19.31
N PHE A 41 1.50 -20.25 18.22
CA PHE A 41 1.39 -19.45 17.00
C PHE A 41 -0.01 -19.52 16.39
N PRO A 42 -0.49 -18.45 15.72
CA PRO A 42 -1.90 -18.29 15.34
C PRO A 42 -2.50 -19.47 14.59
N THR A 43 -1.74 -20.16 13.75
CA THR A 43 -2.20 -21.31 12.96
C THR A 43 -2.63 -22.51 13.80
N LEU A 44 -2.18 -22.62 15.06
CA LEU A 44 -2.47 -23.71 16.00
C LEU A 44 -3.07 -23.22 17.32
N ALA A 45 -3.18 -21.88 17.50
CA ALA A 45 -3.62 -21.25 18.73
C ALA A 45 -5.13 -21.51 19.00
N SER A 46 -5.47 -21.60 20.27
CA SER A 46 -6.86 -21.58 20.71
C SER A 46 -7.43 -20.15 20.68
N GLY A 47 -8.75 -20.01 20.78
CA GLY A 47 -9.38 -18.70 20.89
C GLY A 47 -8.91 -17.90 22.11
N ASP A 48 -8.64 -18.57 23.22
CA ASP A 48 -8.14 -17.94 24.46
C ASP A 48 -6.70 -17.41 24.27
N ASP A 49 -5.84 -18.17 23.57
CA ASP A 49 -4.47 -17.74 23.23
C ASP A 49 -4.49 -16.49 22.37
N LEU A 50 -5.36 -16.44 21.35
CA LEU A 50 -5.48 -15.29 20.45
C LEU A 50 -6.03 -14.06 21.17
N GLU A 51 -7.04 -14.20 22.04
CA GLU A 51 -7.55 -13.08 22.84
C GLU A 51 -6.49 -12.57 23.82
N GLN A 52 -5.67 -13.45 24.41
CA GLN A 52 -4.55 -13.06 25.27
C GLN A 52 -3.56 -12.17 24.48
N VAL A 53 -3.24 -12.50 23.23
CA VAL A 53 -2.37 -11.65 22.39
C VAL A 53 -2.99 -10.27 22.17
N VAL A 54 -4.30 -10.18 21.88
CA VAL A 54 -4.98 -8.89 21.69
C VAL A 54 -4.91 -8.04 22.95
N VAL A 55 -5.13 -8.63 24.13
CA VAL A 55 -5.05 -7.91 25.41
C VAL A 55 -3.62 -7.39 25.65
N LEU A 56 -2.60 -8.25 25.48
CA LEU A 56 -1.20 -7.87 25.65
C LEU A 56 -0.79 -6.73 24.71
N MET A 57 -1.18 -6.79 23.44
CA MET A 57 -0.88 -5.72 22.47
C MET A 57 -1.61 -4.43 22.80
N LYS A 58 -2.84 -4.49 23.27
CA LYS A 58 -3.58 -3.32 23.74
C LYS A 58 -2.87 -2.63 24.90
N GLU A 59 -2.45 -3.39 25.90
CA GLU A 59 -1.75 -2.88 27.08
C GLU A 59 -0.36 -2.33 26.75
N SER A 60 0.34 -2.99 25.81
CA SER A 60 1.69 -2.59 25.42
C SER A 60 1.72 -1.33 24.57
N ILE A 61 0.64 -1.03 23.81
CA ILE A 61 0.65 0.02 22.79
C ILE A 61 -0.37 1.13 23.09
N VAL A 62 -1.68 0.78 23.21
CA VAL A 62 -2.77 1.79 23.17
C VAL A 62 -2.75 2.73 24.36
N ASN A 63 -2.35 2.25 25.52
CA ASN A 63 -2.32 3.03 26.75
C ASN A 63 -0.98 3.74 27.00
N ARG A 64 -0.12 3.78 25.97
CA ARG A 64 1.22 4.38 26.05
C ARG A 64 1.39 5.47 25.00
N SER A 65 2.22 6.46 25.30
CA SER A 65 2.65 7.45 24.33
C SER A 65 4.02 7.04 23.77
N PHE A 66 4.12 6.93 22.45
CA PHE A 66 5.37 6.59 21.78
C PHE A 66 6.02 7.82 21.15
N ASN A 67 5.42 8.33 20.08
CA ASN A 67 5.93 9.46 19.31
C ASN A 67 4.79 10.43 19.01
N PRO A 68 4.89 11.73 19.40
CA PRO A 68 3.86 12.72 19.16
C PRO A 68 3.45 12.86 17.68
N ASN A 69 4.37 12.60 16.73
CA ASN A 69 4.11 12.72 15.30
C ASN A 69 3.17 11.60 14.77
N LEU A 70 3.13 10.46 15.45
CA LEU A 70 2.22 9.36 15.11
C LEU A 70 0.83 9.54 15.72
N GLY A 71 0.70 10.45 16.68
CA GLY A 71 -0.53 10.65 17.45
C GLY A 71 -0.84 9.48 18.38
N GLN A 72 -2.10 9.31 18.70
CA GLN A 72 -2.57 8.20 19.53
C GLN A 72 -2.76 6.94 18.70
N PHE A 73 -2.55 5.78 19.34
CA PHE A 73 -2.83 4.48 18.77
C PHE A 73 -4.22 3.99 19.19
N GLU A 74 -4.94 3.40 18.25
CA GLU A 74 -6.28 2.85 18.47
C GLU A 74 -6.38 1.41 18.04
N LEU A 75 -6.91 0.55 18.91
CA LEU A 75 -7.19 -0.85 18.62
C LEU A 75 -8.61 -1.03 18.08
N ILE A 76 -8.72 -1.73 16.96
CA ILE A 76 -9.97 -2.07 16.29
C ILE A 76 -10.00 -3.59 16.12
N LYS A 77 -10.97 -4.28 16.74
CA LYS A 77 -11.17 -5.71 16.55
C LYS A 77 -11.90 -5.95 15.21
N MET A 78 -11.46 -6.96 14.47
CA MET A 78 -12.09 -7.30 13.17
C MET A 78 -13.55 -7.72 13.31
N MET A 79 -13.92 -8.36 14.43
CA MET A 79 -15.29 -8.75 14.70
C MET A 79 -16.26 -7.56 14.88
N ASP A 80 -15.75 -6.38 15.22
CA ASP A 80 -16.56 -5.16 15.42
C ASP A 80 -16.83 -4.41 14.10
N LEU A 81 -16.24 -4.87 12.99
CA LEU A 81 -16.30 -4.22 11.69
C LEU A 81 -17.30 -4.89 10.74
N GLU A 82 -18.09 -4.07 10.06
CA GLU A 82 -18.87 -4.53 8.90
C GLU A 82 -17.94 -4.96 7.75
N PRO A 83 -18.36 -5.94 6.91
CA PRO A 83 -17.55 -6.41 5.79
C PRO A 83 -17.09 -5.30 4.82
N ILE A 84 -17.92 -4.25 4.65
CA ILE A 84 -17.57 -3.10 3.81
C ILE A 84 -16.44 -2.29 4.46
N ASP A 85 -16.45 -2.11 5.78
CA ASP A 85 -15.45 -1.35 6.51
C ASP A 85 -14.10 -2.06 6.50
N LYS A 86 -14.07 -3.39 6.69
CA LYS A 86 -12.86 -4.21 6.49
C LYS A 86 -12.29 -4.02 5.09
N ARG A 87 -13.15 -4.03 4.06
CA ARG A 87 -12.72 -3.83 2.67
C ARG A 87 -12.10 -2.46 2.43
N VAL A 88 -12.66 -1.41 3.03
CA VAL A 88 -12.06 -0.05 2.98
C VAL A 88 -10.67 -0.02 3.59
N LEU A 89 -10.46 -0.66 4.75
CA LEU A 89 -9.12 -0.74 5.36
C LEU A 89 -8.11 -1.51 4.49
N VAL A 90 -8.56 -2.57 3.80
CA VAL A 90 -7.71 -3.30 2.81
C VAL A 90 -7.36 -2.40 1.63
N GLU A 91 -8.31 -1.66 1.09
CA GLU A 91 -8.10 -0.74 -0.04
C GLU A 91 -7.21 0.45 0.31
N LYS A 92 -7.20 0.88 1.58
CA LYS A 92 -6.23 1.84 2.14
C LYS A 92 -4.87 1.23 2.45
N HIS A 93 -4.66 -0.06 2.23
CA HIS A 93 -3.45 -0.81 2.59
C HIS A 93 -3.12 -0.82 4.10
N LEU A 94 -4.10 -0.54 4.96
CA LEU A 94 -3.92 -0.54 6.41
C LEU A 94 -3.98 -1.95 7.02
N ILE A 95 -4.73 -2.86 6.39
CA ILE A 95 -4.78 -4.28 6.77
C ILE A 95 -4.59 -5.18 5.55
N SER A 96 -4.24 -6.44 5.79
CA SER A 96 -4.18 -7.45 4.75
C SER A 96 -5.58 -8.02 4.44
N PRO A 97 -5.78 -8.59 3.22
CA PRO A 97 -6.99 -9.36 2.93
C PRO A 97 -7.19 -10.53 3.91
N HIS A 98 -6.10 -11.20 4.30
CA HIS A 98 -6.14 -12.33 5.24
C HIS A 98 -6.69 -11.91 6.61
N LEU A 99 -6.22 -10.79 7.18
CA LEU A 99 -6.78 -10.27 8.43
C LEU A 99 -8.26 -9.92 8.29
N ALA A 100 -8.67 -9.40 7.13
CA ALA A 100 -10.05 -8.99 6.89
C ALA A 100 -11.02 -10.17 6.77
N ASP A 101 -10.60 -11.25 6.10
CA ASP A 101 -11.49 -12.33 5.66
C ASP A 101 -11.40 -13.58 6.55
N ASP A 102 -10.21 -13.91 7.09
CA ASP A 102 -9.93 -15.21 7.70
C ASP A 102 -9.65 -15.15 9.22
N ALA A 103 -9.34 -13.98 9.78
CA ALA A 103 -8.96 -13.87 11.19
C ALA A 103 -10.18 -13.61 12.09
N GLU A 104 -10.71 -14.66 12.72
CA GLU A 104 -11.88 -14.55 13.62
C GLU A 104 -11.61 -13.66 14.84
N GLN A 105 -10.40 -13.77 15.45
CA GLN A 105 -9.96 -12.95 16.59
C GLN A 105 -8.83 -12.00 16.22
N GLY A 106 -8.86 -11.53 14.98
CA GLY A 106 -7.92 -10.55 14.49
C GLY A 106 -8.23 -9.13 14.99
N ALA A 107 -7.20 -8.34 15.13
CA ALA A 107 -7.32 -6.91 15.42
C ALA A 107 -6.28 -6.11 14.64
N VAL A 108 -6.49 -4.80 14.53
CA VAL A 108 -5.49 -3.87 14.05
C VAL A 108 -5.34 -2.72 15.04
N ILE A 109 -4.11 -2.27 15.26
CA ILE A 109 -3.79 -1.06 16.01
C ILE A 109 -3.26 -0.05 15.00
N LEU A 110 -3.95 1.10 14.86
CA LEU A 110 -3.61 2.14 13.90
C LEU A 110 -3.11 3.39 14.62
N SER A 111 -2.05 4.01 14.10
CA SER A 111 -1.65 5.36 14.49
C SER A 111 -2.63 6.40 13.94
N GLU A 112 -2.74 7.54 14.61
CA GLU A 112 -3.67 8.60 14.22
C GLU A 112 -3.40 9.14 12.82
N ASN A 113 -2.14 9.19 12.38
CA ASN A 113 -1.72 9.61 11.03
C ASN A 113 -1.74 8.47 10.00
N GLU A 114 -2.14 7.25 10.38
CA GLU A 114 -2.20 6.07 9.53
C GLU A 114 -0.86 5.64 8.88
N GLU A 115 0.26 6.19 9.34
CA GLU A 115 1.59 5.75 8.87
C GLU A 115 1.98 4.39 9.44
N VAL A 116 1.44 4.06 10.61
CA VAL A 116 1.70 2.79 11.32
C VAL A 116 0.42 2.00 11.47
N SER A 117 0.51 0.74 11.07
CA SER A 117 -0.55 -0.26 11.24
C SER A 117 0.07 -1.53 11.84
N ILE A 118 -0.43 -1.96 12.98
CA ILE A 118 0.02 -3.19 13.64
C ILE A 118 -1.13 -4.18 13.61
N MET A 119 -1.03 -5.17 12.72
CA MET A 119 -2.00 -6.26 12.61
C MET A 119 -1.72 -7.29 13.68
N VAL A 120 -2.76 -7.71 14.39
CA VAL A 120 -2.69 -8.68 15.49
C VAL A 120 -3.47 -9.94 15.11
N ASN A 121 -2.86 -11.12 15.33
CA ASN A 121 -3.42 -12.42 14.98
C ASN A 121 -3.81 -12.55 13.50
N GLU A 122 -2.89 -12.18 12.61
CA GLU A 122 -3.03 -12.46 11.19
C GLU A 122 -2.38 -13.83 10.88
N GLU A 123 -1.28 -13.89 10.15
CA GLU A 123 -0.46 -15.09 9.95
C GLU A 123 0.45 -15.33 11.15
N ASP A 124 0.99 -14.24 11.70
CA ASP A 124 1.77 -14.20 12.95
C ASP A 124 1.01 -13.38 14.00
N HIS A 125 1.42 -13.47 15.28
CA HIS A 125 0.78 -12.75 16.38
C HIS A 125 0.80 -11.24 16.16
N VAL A 126 1.91 -10.71 15.65
CA VAL A 126 2.10 -9.26 15.42
C VAL A 126 2.75 -9.06 14.06
N ARG A 127 2.17 -8.15 13.28
CA ARG A 127 2.77 -7.65 12.04
C ARG A 127 2.78 -6.13 12.07
N ILE A 128 3.94 -5.57 12.40
CA ILE A 128 4.17 -4.12 12.38
C ILE A 128 4.29 -3.70 10.92
N GLN A 129 3.56 -2.69 10.49
CA GLN A 129 3.63 -2.13 9.14
C GLN A 129 3.79 -0.62 9.21
N CYS A 130 4.80 -0.10 8.50
CA CYS A 130 5.03 1.33 8.31
C CYS A 130 4.90 1.68 6.83
N LEU A 131 4.16 2.77 6.53
CA LEU A 131 3.85 3.26 5.19
C LEU A 131 4.28 4.72 5.06
N PHE A 132 5.13 5.00 4.06
CA PHE A 132 5.65 6.34 3.79
C PHE A 132 5.47 6.72 2.32
N PRO A 133 5.25 8.01 1.98
CA PRO A 133 5.13 8.48 0.61
C PRO A 133 6.49 8.45 -0.11
N GLY A 134 6.50 8.16 -1.39
CA GLY A 134 7.73 8.14 -2.20
C GLY A 134 8.75 7.08 -1.77
N LEU A 135 10.03 7.27 -2.10
CA LEU A 135 11.11 6.35 -1.77
C LEU A 135 11.72 6.69 -0.41
N GLN A 136 11.25 6.05 0.66
CA GLN A 136 11.66 6.27 2.05
C GLN A 136 11.76 4.94 2.84
N LEU A 137 12.33 3.89 2.24
CA LEU A 137 12.40 2.56 2.85
C LEU A 137 13.26 2.56 4.13
N SER A 138 14.39 3.25 4.10
CA SER A 138 15.28 3.36 5.27
C SER A 138 14.59 4.08 6.44
N GLN A 139 13.81 5.13 6.18
CA GLN A 139 13.04 5.82 7.22
C GLN A 139 11.90 4.93 7.75
N ALA A 140 11.22 4.20 6.87
CA ALA A 140 10.18 3.26 7.24
C ALA A 140 10.73 2.13 8.14
N LEU A 141 11.96 1.64 7.86
CA LEU A 141 12.65 0.66 8.70
C LEU A 141 12.97 1.24 10.08
N GLN A 142 13.53 2.45 10.15
CA GLN A 142 13.84 3.09 11.43
C GLN A 142 12.61 3.22 12.33
N VAL A 143 11.45 3.61 11.76
CA VAL A 143 10.21 3.72 12.52
C VAL A 143 9.70 2.33 12.93
N ALA A 144 9.78 1.34 12.02
CA ALA A 144 9.36 -0.03 12.32
C ALA A 144 10.18 -0.65 13.45
N ASN A 145 11.52 -0.51 13.42
CA ASN A 145 12.41 -1.01 14.48
C ASN A 145 12.17 -0.31 15.81
N ALA A 146 11.99 1.03 15.80
CA ALA A 146 11.68 1.75 17.03
C ALA A 146 10.35 1.32 17.67
N ILE A 147 9.35 0.91 16.86
CA ILE A 147 8.09 0.35 17.37
C ILE A 147 8.29 -1.08 17.86
N ASP A 148 9.08 -1.88 17.15
CA ASP A 148 9.44 -3.24 17.53
C ASP A 148 10.11 -3.27 18.91
N ASP A 149 11.17 -2.46 19.11
CA ASP A 149 11.87 -2.27 20.38
C ASP A 149 10.89 -1.80 21.49
N TRP A 150 10.01 -0.86 21.18
CA TRP A 150 9.02 -0.35 22.15
C TRP A 150 7.99 -1.40 22.60
N ILE A 151 7.61 -2.32 21.71
CA ILE A 151 6.75 -3.46 22.06
C ILE A 151 7.54 -4.47 22.89
N GLU A 152 8.80 -4.74 22.52
CA GLU A 152 9.70 -5.70 23.18
C GLU A 152 10.05 -5.31 24.63
N GLU A 153 9.90 -4.03 25.02
CA GLU A 153 9.96 -3.62 26.43
C GLU A 153 8.92 -4.33 27.34
N ARG A 154 7.87 -4.93 26.77
CA ARG A 154 6.73 -5.51 27.50
C ARG A 154 6.44 -6.97 27.19
N VAL A 155 6.91 -7.47 26.07
CA VAL A 155 6.65 -8.83 25.60
C VAL A 155 7.93 -9.43 25.03
N ASP A 156 8.16 -10.70 25.28
CA ASP A 156 9.26 -11.44 24.67
C ASP A 156 8.83 -12.01 23.31
N PHE A 157 9.59 -11.71 22.27
CA PHE A 157 9.40 -12.32 20.96
C PHE A 157 10.04 -13.69 20.86
N ALA A 158 9.45 -14.59 20.05
CA ALA A 158 9.99 -15.87 19.71
C ALA A 158 11.22 -15.71 18.80
N PHE A 159 12.40 -15.81 19.41
CA PHE A 159 13.69 -15.60 18.75
C PHE A 159 14.63 -16.79 19.02
N ASP A 160 15.38 -17.20 18.00
CA ASP A 160 16.43 -18.22 18.06
C ASP A 160 17.76 -17.61 17.59
N GLU A 161 18.82 -17.79 18.37
CA GLU A 161 20.13 -17.16 18.09
C GLU A 161 20.72 -17.53 16.70
N LYS A 162 20.33 -18.67 16.13
CA LYS A 162 20.82 -19.14 14.82
C LYS A 162 19.88 -18.82 13.68
N ARG A 163 18.58 -18.71 13.96
CA ARG A 163 17.53 -18.59 12.95
C ARG A 163 16.87 -17.20 12.92
N GLY A 164 17.09 -16.38 13.96
CA GLY A 164 16.44 -15.09 14.12
C GLY A 164 15.00 -15.23 14.63
N TYR A 165 14.12 -14.31 14.25
CA TYR A 165 12.71 -14.34 14.63
C TYR A 165 11.98 -15.53 14.01
N LEU A 166 11.22 -16.24 14.87
CA LEU A 166 10.45 -17.41 14.48
C LEU A 166 9.05 -16.98 14.03
N THR A 167 8.71 -17.31 12.79
CA THR A 167 7.45 -16.93 12.16
C THR A 167 6.66 -18.14 11.72
N SER A 168 5.32 -18.00 11.62
CA SER A 168 4.43 -19.08 11.16
C SER A 168 4.75 -19.49 9.73
N CYS A 169 5.08 -18.52 8.87
CA CYS A 169 5.53 -18.80 7.51
C CYS A 169 7.06 -18.92 7.45
N PRO A 170 7.61 -20.08 7.01
CA PRO A 170 9.06 -20.27 6.92
C PRO A 170 9.79 -19.22 6.06
N THR A 171 9.10 -18.60 5.11
CA THR A 171 9.70 -17.59 4.22
C THR A 171 9.95 -16.24 4.90
N ASN A 172 9.44 -16.04 6.12
CA ASN A 172 9.65 -14.83 6.92
C ASN A 172 10.68 -15.06 8.05
N VAL A 173 11.08 -16.32 8.34
CA VAL A 173 12.07 -16.65 9.38
C VAL A 173 13.38 -15.90 9.12
N GLY A 174 14.00 -15.41 10.18
CA GLY A 174 15.21 -14.58 10.14
C GLY A 174 14.91 -13.18 10.66
N THR A 175 14.98 -12.18 9.82
CA THR A 175 14.61 -10.81 10.21
C THR A 175 13.09 -10.61 10.39
N GLY A 176 12.25 -11.48 9.81
CA GLY A 176 10.82 -11.25 9.72
C GLY A 176 10.45 -10.06 8.82
N LEU A 177 11.44 -9.46 8.14
CA LEU A 177 11.28 -8.22 7.36
C LEU A 177 10.74 -8.49 5.96
N ARG A 178 9.71 -7.73 5.60
CA ARG A 178 9.27 -7.56 4.21
C ARG A 178 9.21 -6.07 3.88
N ALA A 179 10.23 -5.60 3.17
CA ALA A 179 10.28 -4.25 2.62
C ALA A 179 9.74 -4.25 1.18
N SER A 180 9.07 -3.19 0.77
CA SER A 180 8.55 -3.04 -0.60
C SER A 180 8.38 -1.58 -1.00
N ALA A 181 8.62 -1.29 -2.28
CA ALA A 181 8.27 -0.03 -2.92
C ALA A 181 7.16 -0.25 -3.94
N MET A 182 6.15 0.62 -3.94
CA MET A 182 5.10 0.65 -4.95
C MET A 182 5.45 1.68 -6.01
N VAL A 183 5.60 1.25 -7.25
CA VAL A 183 6.12 2.08 -8.35
C VAL A 183 5.17 2.12 -9.54
N HIS A 184 5.03 3.29 -10.17
CA HIS A 184 4.25 3.52 -11.37
C HIS A 184 5.18 3.60 -12.59
N LEU A 185 5.09 2.60 -13.49
CA LEU A 185 6.06 2.38 -14.58
C LEU A 185 5.41 2.35 -15.98
N PRO A 186 4.66 3.38 -16.38
CA PRO A 186 3.94 3.38 -17.67
C PRO A 186 4.87 3.42 -18.88
N ALA A 187 5.99 4.15 -18.83
CA ALA A 187 6.89 4.26 -19.97
C ALA A 187 7.68 2.96 -20.21
N LEU A 188 8.08 2.26 -19.17
CA LEU A 188 8.70 0.94 -19.29
C LEU A 188 7.75 -0.11 -19.88
N ILE A 189 6.45 -0.02 -19.59
CA ILE A 189 5.42 -0.85 -20.19
C ILE A 189 5.24 -0.49 -21.67
N LEU A 190 5.06 0.80 -22.00
CA LEU A 190 4.87 1.27 -23.38
C LEU A 190 6.06 0.93 -24.29
N THR A 191 7.25 0.86 -23.74
CA THR A 191 8.48 0.51 -24.46
C THR A 191 8.84 -0.97 -24.41
N ASN A 192 7.97 -1.83 -23.81
CA ASN A 192 8.18 -3.27 -23.62
C ASN A 192 9.49 -3.64 -22.84
N GLN A 193 10.03 -2.73 -22.04
CA GLN A 193 11.27 -2.99 -21.30
C GLN A 193 11.05 -3.86 -20.05
N MET A 194 9.84 -3.87 -19.48
CA MET A 194 9.51 -4.67 -18.29
C MET A 194 9.82 -6.16 -18.45
N ASN A 195 9.71 -6.71 -19.67
CA ASN A 195 10.05 -8.10 -19.96
C ASN A 195 11.54 -8.46 -19.70
N LYS A 196 12.43 -7.47 -19.69
CA LYS A 196 13.85 -7.62 -19.36
C LYS A 196 14.14 -7.27 -17.91
N ILE A 197 13.44 -6.28 -17.37
CA ILE A 197 13.65 -5.74 -16.03
C ILE A 197 13.18 -6.75 -14.96
N ILE A 198 11.99 -7.34 -15.12
CA ILE A 198 11.47 -8.29 -14.13
C ILE A 198 12.40 -9.49 -13.92
N PRO A 199 12.90 -10.20 -14.95
CA PRO A 199 13.85 -11.28 -14.74
C PRO A 199 15.16 -10.84 -14.09
N ALA A 200 15.67 -9.66 -14.44
CA ALA A 200 16.90 -9.11 -13.84
C ALA A 200 16.71 -8.83 -12.33
N ILE A 201 15.58 -8.24 -11.93
CA ILE A 201 15.25 -8.00 -10.52
C ILE A 201 15.11 -9.33 -9.76
N ASN A 202 14.45 -10.33 -10.37
CA ASN A 202 14.29 -11.64 -9.74
C ASN A 202 15.64 -12.36 -9.51
N GLN A 203 16.62 -12.19 -10.41
CA GLN A 203 17.98 -12.73 -10.23
C GLN A 203 18.73 -12.11 -9.04
N LEU A 204 18.34 -10.91 -8.60
CA LEU A 204 18.89 -10.25 -7.41
C LEU A 204 18.18 -10.67 -6.10
N GLY A 205 17.31 -11.68 -6.12
CA GLY A 205 16.56 -12.13 -4.93
C GLY A 205 15.41 -11.20 -4.53
N LEU A 206 14.99 -10.31 -5.42
CA LEU A 206 13.81 -9.46 -5.26
C LEU A 206 12.66 -9.98 -6.11
N VAL A 207 11.44 -9.55 -5.82
CA VAL A 207 10.22 -9.95 -6.55
C VAL A 207 9.47 -8.73 -7.02
N VAL A 208 9.04 -8.76 -8.29
CA VAL A 208 8.13 -7.77 -8.86
C VAL A 208 6.75 -8.39 -9.03
N ARG A 209 5.72 -7.74 -8.45
CA ARG A 209 4.32 -8.19 -8.52
C ARG A 209 3.42 -7.04 -8.96
N GLY A 210 2.29 -7.34 -9.61
CA GLY A 210 1.19 -6.37 -9.70
C GLY A 210 0.56 -6.12 -8.33
N ILE A 211 -0.16 -5.01 -8.15
CA ILE A 211 -0.70 -4.59 -6.84
C ILE A 211 -1.61 -5.65 -6.19
N TYR A 212 -2.27 -6.48 -6.97
CA TYR A 212 -3.31 -7.42 -6.50
C TYR A 212 -2.86 -8.88 -6.41
N GLY A 213 -1.56 -9.18 -6.39
CA GLY A 213 -1.03 -10.51 -6.06
C GLY A 213 -0.21 -11.20 -7.16
N GLU A 214 0.21 -12.44 -6.90
CA GLU A 214 1.01 -13.26 -7.80
C GLU A 214 0.26 -13.53 -9.11
N GLY A 215 0.91 -13.29 -10.26
CA GLY A 215 0.34 -13.52 -11.58
C GLY A 215 -0.72 -12.52 -12.04
N SER A 216 -1.06 -11.50 -11.23
CA SER A 216 -1.98 -10.45 -11.67
C SER A 216 -1.30 -9.50 -12.67
N GLN A 217 -1.99 -9.19 -13.77
CA GLN A 217 -1.58 -8.08 -14.62
C GLN A 217 -1.53 -6.81 -13.78
N ALA A 218 -0.46 -6.01 -13.96
CA ALA A 218 -0.32 -4.74 -13.25
C ALA A 218 -1.44 -3.79 -13.65
N GLN A 219 -2.44 -3.63 -12.80
CA GLN A 219 -3.51 -2.67 -13.05
C GLN A 219 -2.95 -1.25 -12.92
N GLY A 220 -3.22 -0.42 -13.92
CA GLY A 220 -2.75 0.97 -13.92
C GLY A 220 -1.23 1.13 -13.97
N ASN A 221 -0.49 0.15 -14.52
CA ASN A 221 0.99 0.15 -14.61
C ASN A 221 1.69 0.33 -13.26
N ILE A 222 1.06 -0.13 -12.18
CA ILE A 222 1.61 -0.07 -10.83
C ILE A 222 2.14 -1.44 -10.43
N PHE A 223 3.38 -1.46 -9.96
CA PHE A 223 4.10 -2.64 -9.53
C PHE A 223 4.58 -2.49 -8.09
N GLN A 224 4.71 -3.60 -7.40
CA GLN A 224 5.38 -3.68 -6.12
C GLN A 224 6.69 -4.44 -6.29
N ILE A 225 7.80 -3.82 -5.90
CA ILE A 225 9.12 -4.44 -5.82
C ILE A 225 9.41 -4.72 -4.35
N SER A 226 9.76 -5.95 -3.99
CA SER A 226 9.97 -6.35 -2.59
C SER A 226 11.11 -7.37 -2.44
N ASN A 227 11.73 -7.43 -1.25
CA ASN A 227 12.62 -8.52 -0.91
C ASN A 227 11.88 -9.86 -0.85
N GLN A 228 12.62 -10.94 -1.10
CA GLN A 228 12.16 -12.32 -0.94
C GLN A 228 12.94 -13.03 0.18
N ILE A 229 14.20 -12.67 0.36
CA ILE A 229 15.11 -13.28 1.35
C ILE A 229 14.97 -12.51 2.66
N THR A 230 14.90 -13.26 3.78
CA THR A 230 14.79 -12.74 5.15
C THR A 230 15.84 -13.33 6.08
N LEU A 231 16.62 -14.31 5.61
CA LEU A 231 17.62 -15.02 6.40
C LEU A 231 19.02 -14.81 5.80
N GLY A 232 20.03 -14.60 6.65
CA GLY A 232 21.43 -14.47 6.25
C GLY A 232 21.87 -13.05 5.85
N MET A 233 21.01 -12.05 5.99
CA MET A 233 21.31 -10.63 5.77
C MET A 233 20.74 -9.80 6.93
N SER A 234 21.33 -8.64 7.20
CA SER A 234 20.73 -7.66 8.12
C SER A 234 19.51 -6.97 7.51
N GLU A 235 18.68 -6.38 8.34
CA GLU A 235 17.51 -5.62 7.89
C GLU A 235 17.94 -4.40 7.07
N GLU A 236 19.02 -3.74 7.49
CA GLU A 236 19.61 -2.59 6.81
C GLU A 236 20.16 -2.95 5.41
N ASP A 237 20.83 -4.11 5.30
CA ASP A 237 21.36 -4.57 4.01
C ASP A 237 20.21 -4.90 3.04
N ILE A 238 19.16 -5.60 3.52
CA ILE A 238 17.96 -5.90 2.72
C ILE A 238 17.31 -4.62 2.19
N VAL A 239 17.14 -3.61 3.04
CA VAL A 239 16.51 -2.35 2.65
C VAL A 239 17.41 -1.56 1.68
N LYS A 240 18.71 -1.49 1.93
CA LYS A 240 19.69 -0.80 1.07
C LYS A 240 19.76 -1.42 -0.32
N ASP A 241 19.76 -2.74 -0.41
CA ASP A 241 19.76 -3.46 -1.69
C ASP A 241 18.46 -3.17 -2.47
N LEU A 242 17.32 -3.21 -1.79
CA LEU A 242 16.04 -2.85 -2.40
C LEU A 242 16.00 -1.40 -2.88
N GLU A 243 16.45 -0.43 -2.06
CA GLU A 243 16.53 0.98 -2.45
C GLU A 243 17.42 1.18 -3.69
N SER A 244 18.57 0.51 -3.74
CA SER A 244 19.48 0.58 -4.89
C SER A 244 18.83 0.09 -6.18
N VAL A 245 18.11 -1.03 -6.13
CA VAL A 245 17.40 -1.57 -7.30
C VAL A 245 16.24 -0.67 -7.71
N VAL A 246 15.45 -0.18 -6.75
CA VAL A 246 14.35 0.75 -7.03
C VAL A 246 14.86 2.04 -7.67
N ALA A 247 16.00 2.60 -7.19
CA ALA A 247 16.62 3.78 -7.78
C ALA A 247 17.05 3.55 -9.25
N GLN A 248 17.54 2.34 -9.58
CA GLN A 248 17.86 1.98 -10.97
C GLN A 248 16.59 1.89 -11.83
N VAL A 249 15.49 1.31 -11.32
CA VAL A 249 14.20 1.25 -12.02
C VAL A 249 13.64 2.65 -12.26
N ILE A 250 13.75 3.56 -11.29
CA ILE A 250 13.35 4.97 -11.44
C ILE A 250 14.14 5.63 -12.57
N ALA A 251 15.46 5.46 -12.60
CA ALA A 251 16.29 6.03 -13.66
C ALA A 251 15.92 5.48 -15.06
N GLN A 252 15.61 4.19 -15.16
CA GLN A 252 15.16 3.57 -16.40
C GLN A 252 13.77 4.08 -16.83
N GLU A 253 12.82 4.23 -15.91
CA GLU A 253 11.49 4.80 -16.21
C GLU A 253 11.62 6.23 -16.72
N ARG A 254 12.43 7.08 -16.06
CA ARG A 254 12.70 8.47 -16.51
C ARG A 254 13.32 8.50 -17.90
N SER A 255 14.32 7.65 -18.16
CA SER A 255 14.93 7.52 -19.49
C SER A 255 13.93 7.08 -20.56
N ALA A 256 13.03 6.14 -20.23
CA ALA A 256 11.97 5.69 -21.13
C ALA A 256 10.94 6.80 -21.40
N ARG A 257 10.57 7.60 -20.39
CA ARG A 257 9.72 8.79 -20.54
C ARG A 257 10.33 9.81 -21.50
N ASP A 258 11.60 10.14 -21.31
CA ASP A 258 12.35 11.06 -22.20
C ASP A 258 12.42 10.55 -23.64
N MET A 259 12.67 9.25 -23.82
CA MET A 259 12.69 8.62 -25.15
C MET A 259 11.33 8.72 -25.84
N LEU A 260 10.23 8.42 -25.14
CA LEU A 260 8.86 8.50 -25.69
C LEU A 260 8.51 9.93 -26.08
N VAL A 261 8.86 10.93 -25.26
CA VAL A 261 8.63 12.35 -25.58
C VAL A 261 9.40 12.77 -26.83
N ARG A 262 10.65 12.31 -27.02
CA ARG A 262 11.46 12.68 -28.19
C ARG A 262 11.02 11.97 -29.46
N SER A 263 10.62 10.70 -29.38
CA SER A 263 10.33 9.87 -30.57
C SER A 263 8.85 9.82 -30.95
N SER A 264 7.94 10.03 -30.03
CA SER A 264 6.50 9.74 -30.19
C SER A 264 5.60 10.73 -29.41
N SER A 265 5.99 12.00 -29.31
CA SER A 265 5.30 12.99 -28.48
C SER A 265 3.80 13.09 -28.82
N ILE A 266 3.46 13.22 -30.11
CA ILE A 266 2.05 13.39 -30.55
C ILE A 266 1.22 12.16 -30.20
N GLN A 267 1.75 10.95 -30.41
CA GLN A 267 1.05 9.69 -30.09
C GLN A 267 0.84 9.55 -28.57
N LEU A 268 1.85 9.95 -27.79
CA LEU A 268 1.76 9.90 -26.34
C LEU A 268 0.75 10.92 -25.82
N GLU A 269 0.78 12.15 -26.33
CA GLU A 269 -0.17 13.21 -25.99
C GLU A 269 -1.61 12.82 -26.39
N ASP A 270 -1.83 12.29 -27.62
CA ASP A 270 -3.15 11.79 -28.05
C ASP A 270 -3.67 10.69 -27.10
N LYS A 271 -2.81 9.73 -26.71
CA LYS A 271 -3.17 8.68 -25.76
C LYS A 271 -3.61 9.24 -24.41
N VAL A 272 -2.86 10.20 -23.88
CA VAL A 272 -3.14 10.85 -22.59
C VAL A 272 -4.48 11.60 -22.65
N TRP A 273 -4.70 12.40 -23.69
CA TRP A 273 -5.94 13.20 -23.83
C TRP A 273 -7.17 12.34 -24.11
N ARG A 274 -7.01 11.21 -24.82
CA ARG A 274 -8.11 10.21 -24.97
C ARG A 274 -8.48 9.60 -23.65
N SER A 275 -7.50 9.20 -22.83
CA SER A 275 -7.72 8.65 -21.50
C SER A 275 -8.39 9.70 -20.59
N TYR A 276 -7.94 10.95 -20.64
CA TYR A 276 -8.58 12.04 -19.92
C TYR A 276 -10.03 12.28 -20.38
N GLY A 277 -10.27 12.30 -21.70
CA GLY A 277 -11.62 12.44 -22.28
C GLY A 277 -12.55 11.29 -21.85
N THR A 278 -12.03 10.05 -21.76
CA THR A 278 -12.76 8.90 -21.24
C THR A 278 -13.15 9.12 -19.78
N LEU A 279 -12.21 9.48 -18.91
CA LEU A 279 -12.48 9.73 -17.49
C LEU A 279 -13.49 10.87 -17.27
N ALA A 280 -13.35 11.95 -18.03
CA ALA A 280 -14.18 13.14 -17.88
C ALA A 280 -15.61 12.99 -18.45
N ASN A 281 -15.86 12.01 -19.35
CA ASN A 281 -17.14 11.93 -20.06
C ASN A 281 -17.87 10.59 -19.94
N SER A 282 -17.23 9.51 -19.51
CA SER A 282 -17.86 8.19 -19.36
C SER A 282 -19.05 8.22 -18.42
N ARG A 283 -20.10 7.45 -18.72
CA ARG A 283 -21.27 7.22 -17.84
C ARG A 283 -21.17 5.88 -17.12
N ILE A 284 -20.43 4.94 -17.69
CA ILE A 284 -20.11 3.63 -17.16
C ILE A 284 -18.62 3.42 -17.42
N ILE A 285 -17.86 2.98 -16.40
CA ILE A 285 -16.44 2.66 -16.55
C ILE A 285 -16.04 1.49 -15.65
N PRO A 286 -15.59 0.35 -16.24
CA PRO A 286 -15.05 -0.76 -15.47
C PRO A 286 -13.76 -0.38 -14.73
N SER A 287 -13.47 -1.07 -13.63
CA SER A 287 -12.27 -0.77 -12.79
C SER A 287 -10.96 -0.87 -13.57
N THR A 288 -10.84 -1.85 -14.47
CA THR A 288 -9.64 -2.05 -15.29
C THR A 288 -9.42 -0.89 -16.28
N GLU A 289 -10.48 -0.39 -16.90
CA GLU A 289 -10.41 0.76 -17.79
C GLU A 289 -10.13 2.05 -17.03
N ALA A 290 -10.78 2.24 -15.88
CA ALA A 290 -10.52 3.39 -15.02
C ALA A 290 -9.05 3.44 -14.58
N SER A 291 -8.50 2.33 -14.07
CA SER A 291 -7.10 2.26 -13.64
C SER A 291 -6.12 2.53 -14.78
N ARG A 292 -6.40 2.02 -15.99
CA ARG A 292 -5.58 2.29 -17.18
C ARG A 292 -5.61 3.78 -17.55
N CYS A 293 -6.81 4.38 -17.61
CA CYS A 293 -6.96 5.79 -17.95
C CYS A 293 -6.35 6.71 -16.88
N LEU A 294 -6.50 6.39 -15.59
CA LEU A 294 -5.85 7.13 -14.50
C LEU A 294 -4.32 7.08 -14.59
N SER A 295 -3.75 5.92 -14.95
CA SER A 295 -2.32 5.78 -15.18
C SER A 295 -1.82 6.64 -16.37
N ASP A 296 -2.54 6.63 -17.49
CA ASP A 296 -2.20 7.44 -18.65
C ASP A 296 -2.26 8.93 -18.34
N VAL A 297 -3.29 9.37 -17.60
CA VAL A 297 -3.47 10.77 -17.20
C VAL A 297 -2.38 11.20 -16.21
N ARG A 298 -2.01 10.34 -15.25
CA ARG A 298 -0.89 10.61 -14.33
C ARG A 298 0.42 10.82 -15.11
N LEU A 299 0.72 9.95 -16.08
CA LEU A 299 1.87 10.13 -16.94
C LEU A 299 1.81 11.46 -17.67
N GLY A 300 0.64 11.84 -18.17
CA GLY A 300 0.42 13.12 -18.85
C GLY A 300 0.66 14.35 -17.96
N ILE A 301 0.30 14.27 -16.68
CA ILE A 301 0.58 15.33 -15.68
C ILE A 301 2.08 15.39 -15.40
N ASP A 302 2.73 14.25 -15.18
CA ASP A 302 4.16 14.17 -14.90
C ASP A 302 5.01 14.70 -16.07
N LEU A 303 4.53 14.56 -17.31
CA LEU A 303 5.18 15.06 -18.53
C LEU A 303 4.76 16.50 -18.91
N GLY A 304 3.85 17.12 -18.18
CA GLY A 304 3.37 18.47 -18.43
C GLY A 304 2.36 18.63 -19.58
N PHE A 305 1.81 17.54 -20.14
CA PHE A 305 0.76 17.57 -21.15
C PHE A 305 -0.60 18.00 -20.56
N ILE A 306 -0.84 17.70 -19.28
CA ILE A 306 -2.02 18.11 -18.52
C ILE A 306 -1.55 18.98 -17.35
N GLN A 307 -2.02 20.23 -17.29
CA GLN A 307 -1.59 21.21 -16.28
C GLN A 307 -2.70 21.57 -15.28
N ASN A 308 -3.97 21.28 -15.59
CA ASN A 308 -5.12 21.70 -14.81
C ASN A 308 -5.71 20.57 -13.93
N VAL A 309 -4.89 19.60 -13.57
CA VAL A 309 -5.26 18.48 -12.70
C VAL A 309 -4.06 18.17 -11.80
N SER A 310 -4.28 18.12 -10.48
CA SER A 310 -3.22 17.81 -9.55
C SER A 310 -2.87 16.31 -9.55
N ARG A 311 -1.63 16.00 -9.22
CA ARG A 311 -1.18 14.62 -9.07
C ARG A 311 -1.92 13.91 -7.91
N SER A 312 -2.27 14.64 -6.86
CA SER A 312 -2.94 14.11 -5.68
C SER A 312 -4.34 13.57 -5.98
N ILE A 313 -5.10 14.22 -6.89
CA ILE A 313 -6.45 13.75 -7.23
C ILE A 313 -6.44 12.37 -7.88
N LEU A 314 -5.38 12.04 -8.63
CA LEU A 314 -5.27 10.72 -9.24
C LEU A 314 -4.99 9.64 -8.20
N SER A 315 -4.14 9.91 -7.22
CA SER A 315 -3.92 9.00 -6.09
C SER A 315 -5.21 8.80 -5.29
N GLU A 316 -5.97 9.87 -5.07
CA GLU A 316 -7.29 9.81 -4.44
C GLU A 316 -8.27 8.96 -5.25
N LEU A 317 -8.40 9.19 -6.56
CA LEU A 317 -9.32 8.46 -7.42
C LEU A 317 -8.95 6.97 -7.53
N MET A 318 -7.68 6.62 -7.46
CA MET A 318 -7.24 5.22 -7.46
C MET A 318 -7.80 4.44 -6.25
N ILE A 319 -8.02 5.09 -5.13
CA ILE A 319 -8.59 4.50 -3.92
C ILE A 319 -10.11 4.64 -3.91
N LEU A 320 -10.63 5.84 -4.12
CA LEU A 320 -12.07 6.11 -4.08
C LEU A 320 -12.88 5.30 -5.09
N THR A 321 -12.27 4.89 -6.19
CA THR A 321 -12.92 4.08 -7.22
C THR A 321 -12.90 2.58 -6.95
N GLN A 322 -12.29 2.14 -5.83
CA GLN A 322 -12.30 0.75 -5.41
C GLN A 322 -13.68 0.30 -4.89
N PRO A 323 -13.99 -1.00 -4.96
CA PRO A 323 -15.32 -1.50 -4.62
C PRO A 323 -15.80 -1.20 -3.19
N GLY A 324 -14.92 -1.22 -2.20
CA GLY A 324 -15.26 -0.94 -0.79
C GLY A 324 -15.69 0.51 -0.62
N PHE A 325 -14.88 1.45 -1.08
CA PHE A 325 -15.20 2.88 -1.02
C PHE A 325 -16.46 3.23 -1.79
N LEU A 326 -16.66 2.70 -3.01
CA LEU A 326 -17.88 2.96 -3.79
C LEU A 326 -19.15 2.53 -3.04
N GLN A 327 -19.10 1.38 -2.38
CA GLN A 327 -20.22 0.85 -1.61
C GLN A 327 -20.40 1.61 -0.29
N ARG A 328 -19.31 2.00 0.37
CA ARG A 328 -19.36 2.83 1.58
C ARG A 328 -20.04 4.18 1.31
N PHE A 329 -19.64 4.88 0.24
CA PHE A 329 -20.27 6.14 -0.18
C PHE A 329 -21.75 5.96 -0.60
N ALA A 330 -22.11 4.80 -1.15
CA ALA A 330 -23.50 4.51 -1.51
C ALA A 330 -24.35 4.13 -0.30
N GLY A 331 -23.76 3.81 0.85
CA GLY A 331 -24.45 3.32 2.05
C GLY A 331 -25.11 1.96 1.88
N LYS A 332 -24.79 1.21 0.81
CA LYS A 332 -25.35 -0.10 0.49
C LYS A 332 -24.42 -0.93 -0.37
N ARG A 333 -24.65 -2.25 -0.41
CA ARG A 333 -24.02 -3.12 -1.41
C ARG A 333 -24.48 -2.74 -2.81
N LEU A 334 -23.53 -2.69 -3.75
CA LEU A 334 -23.76 -2.38 -5.16
C LEU A 334 -23.46 -3.62 -6.03
N ALA A 335 -24.29 -3.88 -7.03
CA ALA A 335 -23.98 -4.81 -8.11
C ALA A 335 -22.78 -4.32 -8.95
N PRO A 336 -22.09 -5.20 -9.70
CA PRO A 336 -20.94 -4.79 -10.52
C PRO A 336 -21.25 -3.61 -11.45
N GLU A 337 -22.37 -3.64 -12.15
CA GLU A 337 -22.82 -2.59 -13.08
C GLU A 337 -23.11 -1.27 -12.35
N GLU A 338 -23.73 -1.34 -11.16
CA GLU A 338 -23.98 -0.15 -10.33
C GLU A 338 -22.66 0.50 -9.87
N ARG A 339 -21.64 -0.34 -9.53
CA ARG A 339 -20.30 0.17 -9.17
C ARG A 339 -19.65 0.88 -10.35
N ASP A 340 -19.78 0.37 -11.57
CA ASP A 340 -19.17 0.97 -12.76
C ASP A 340 -19.82 2.32 -13.11
N VAL A 341 -21.14 2.46 -12.94
CA VAL A 341 -21.87 3.74 -13.06
C VAL A 341 -21.42 4.71 -11.97
N ARG A 342 -21.33 4.25 -10.72
CA ARG A 342 -20.93 5.10 -9.59
C ARG A 342 -19.50 5.56 -9.72
N ARG A 343 -18.59 4.68 -10.15
CA ARG A 343 -17.19 5.01 -10.45
C ARG A 343 -17.08 6.11 -11.49
N ALA A 344 -17.79 5.98 -12.61
CA ALA A 344 -17.80 6.99 -13.66
C ALA A 344 -18.32 8.35 -13.15
N THR A 345 -19.35 8.36 -12.32
CA THR A 345 -19.91 9.58 -11.73
C THR A 345 -18.90 10.24 -10.81
N LEU A 346 -18.31 9.48 -9.88
CA LEU A 346 -17.32 10.00 -8.93
C LEU A 346 -16.11 10.62 -9.65
N ILE A 347 -15.57 9.93 -10.65
CA ILE A 347 -14.42 10.44 -11.42
C ILE A 347 -14.75 11.76 -12.08
N ARG A 348 -15.91 11.87 -12.76
CA ARG A 348 -16.32 13.12 -13.42
C ARG A 348 -16.51 14.27 -12.45
N GLU A 349 -17.15 14.03 -11.32
CA GLU A 349 -17.39 15.05 -10.29
C GLU A 349 -16.08 15.57 -9.71
N ARG A 350 -15.14 14.68 -9.38
CA ARG A 350 -13.83 15.06 -8.84
C ARG A 350 -12.99 15.84 -9.85
N LEU A 351 -12.93 15.40 -11.11
CA LEU A 351 -12.21 16.11 -12.17
C LEU A 351 -12.81 17.48 -12.48
N LYS A 352 -14.14 17.65 -12.32
CA LYS A 352 -14.80 18.95 -12.49
C LYS A 352 -14.46 19.90 -11.35
N LEU A 353 -14.55 19.45 -10.10
CA LEU A 353 -14.19 20.26 -8.93
C LEU A 353 -12.75 20.76 -8.98
N GLU A 354 -11.82 19.93 -9.48
CA GLU A 354 -10.42 20.30 -9.63
C GLU A 354 -10.23 21.42 -10.66
N LYS A 355 -10.94 21.36 -11.81
CA LYS A 355 -10.91 22.43 -12.82
C LYS A 355 -11.44 23.75 -12.28
N ASP A 356 -12.53 23.69 -11.51
CA ASP A 356 -13.16 24.87 -10.94
C ASP A 356 -12.25 25.52 -9.87
N SER A 357 -11.47 24.72 -9.12
CA SER A 357 -10.53 25.23 -8.11
C SER A 357 -9.22 25.80 -8.65
N MET A 358 -8.80 25.37 -9.84
CA MET A 358 -7.58 25.87 -10.51
C MET A 358 -7.85 27.00 -11.52
N GLY A 359 -9.11 27.31 -11.75
CA GLY A 359 -9.55 28.38 -12.66
C GLY A 359 -9.82 29.72 -11.99
N GLU A 360 -9.68 29.78 -10.65
CA GLU A 360 -9.64 31.00 -9.82
C GLU A 360 -8.19 31.42 -9.53
#